data_43819eece2f4d540bf3928ebce59ec38
#
_entry.id   43819eece2f4d540bf3928ebce59ec38
#
_cell.length_a   1.000
_cell.length_b   1.000
_cell.length_c   1.000
_cell.angle_alpha   90.00
_cell.angle_beta   90.00
_cell.angle_gamma   90.00
#
_symmetry.space_group_name_H-M   'P 1'
#
loop_
_entity.id
_entity.type
_entity.pdbx_description
1 polymer ?
#
loop_
_entity_poly.entity_id
_entity_poly.type
_entity_poly.pdbx_seq_one_letter_code
_entity_poly.pdbx_strand_id
1 'polypeptide(L)'
;SGQWFTNKIPLKKDPIQQAMEHRRKFLKKIKDETTININIPTSHAVLFFETPKPEVLKKEFRFDIKPEMMMWREEFQDLESSINKIFALQESKNFINQQDLNKIHTLFMGQDLKNPLKNILNANESDQNLRLSENQEQILSAMFDMFNKKIAIRGLAGTGKTILLSQRAVDAVNERKRVLILTKTKPLNKFLKLLTKISDNRLTITHVDYFVRSVCKKYNEPYSHPRDAEDTNQHFEQYNPNICLDMFEKYQDEKYDLILVDEAQDFYKDWYEALCFAKKDEGQIVFFYDPFQEQIKDSMISSLETAEDVTKFP
;
A
#
# COMPACT_ATOMS: atom_id res chain seq x y z
N SER A 1 2.00 10.52 -30.31
CA SER A 1 1.04 9.68 -29.59
C SER A 1 1.34 9.80 -28.09
N GLY A 2 0.38 10.32 -27.31
CA GLY A 2 0.56 10.57 -25.89
C GLY A 2 0.47 9.32 -25.02
N GLN A 3 1.17 8.24 -25.39
CA GLN A 3 1.15 7.00 -24.63
C GLN A 3 2.26 7.02 -23.58
N TRP A 4 1.90 6.67 -22.35
CA TRP A 4 2.82 6.56 -21.21
C TRP A 4 3.44 5.17 -21.15
N PHE A 5 4.69 5.10 -20.70
CA PHE A 5 5.45 3.86 -20.60
C PHE A 5 6.09 3.71 -19.21
N THR A 6 6.19 2.48 -18.71
CA THR A 6 7.05 2.10 -17.60
C THR A 6 7.98 0.99 -18.08
N ASN A 7 9.31 1.18 -17.95
CA ASN A 7 10.32 0.23 -18.44
C ASN A 7 10.09 -0.24 -19.88
N LYS A 8 9.73 0.67 -20.78
CA LYS A 8 9.37 0.43 -22.22
C LYS A 8 8.03 -0.30 -22.43
N ILE A 9 7.27 -0.60 -21.37
CA ILE A 9 5.95 -1.22 -21.45
C ILE A 9 4.90 -0.10 -21.47
N PRO A 10 3.95 -0.07 -22.41
CA PRO A 10 2.91 0.94 -22.45
C PRO A 10 1.96 0.77 -21.27
N LEU A 11 1.63 1.88 -20.60
CA LEU A 11 0.63 1.86 -19.55
C LEU A 11 -0.77 1.70 -20.13
N LYS A 12 -1.59 0.84 -19.54
CA LYS A 12 -2.99 0.61 -19.94
C LYS A 12 -3.87 1.85 -19.76
N LYS A 13 -3.55 2.69 -18.77
CA LYS A 13 -4.25 3.93 -18.47
C LYS A 13 -3.27 5.09 -18.36
N ASP A 14 -3.71 6.24 -18.80
CA ASP A 14 -3.00 7.50 -18.59
C ASP A 14 -2.98 7.86 -17.11
N PRO A 15 -1.80 8.06 -16.48
CA PRO A 15 -1.70 8.38 -15.06
C PRO A 15 -2.45 9.64 -14.64
N ILE A 16 -2.52 10.63 -15.55
CA ILE A 16 -3.24 11.87 -15.30
C ILE A 16 -4.74 11.66 -15.33
N GLN A 17 -5.23 10.86 -16.30
CA GLN A 17 -6.64 10.46 -16.30
C GLN A 17 -7.02 9.69 -15.05
N GLN A 18 -6.16 8.79 -14.57
CA GLN A 18 -6.38 8.11 -13.29
C GLN A 18 -6.49 9.08 -12.12
N ALA A 19 -5.57 10.05 -12.03
CA ALA A 19 -5.60 11.07 -10.99
C ALA A 19 -6.89 11.92 -11.05
N MET A 20 -7.35 12.27 -12.26
CA MET A 20 -8.63 12.96 -12.48
C MET A 20 -9.83 12.11 -12.05
N GLU A 21 -9.84 10.82 -12.39
CA GLU A 21 -10.91 9.89 -11.98
C GLU A 21 -10.95 9.74 -10.45
N HIS A 22 -9.81 9.61 -9.79
CA HIS A 22 -9.72 9.56 -8.33
C HIS A 22 -10.25 10.86 -7.69
N ARG A 23 -9.89 12.02 -8.22
CA ARG A 23 -10.45 13.30 -7.77
C ARG A 23 -11.98 13.33 -7.92
N ARG A 24 -12.53 12.87 -9.05
CA ARG A 24 -13.99 12.82 -9.27
C ARG A 24 -14.68 11.88 -8.27
N LYS A 25 -14.11 10.70 -8.03
CA LYS A 25 -14.63 9.75 -7.04
C LYS A 25 -14.61 10.33 -5.63
N PHE A 26 -13.52 10.99 -5.26
CA PHE A 26 -13.36 11.69 -3.98
C PHE A 26 -14.45 12.76 -3.79
N LEU A 27 -14.64 13.65 -4.76
CA LEU A 27 -15.68 14.67 -4.72
C LEU A 27 -17.09 14.09 -4.70
N LYS A 28 -17.33 13.02 -5.47
CA LYS A 28 -18.61 12.33 -5.46
C LYS A 28 -18.92 11.76 -4.07
N LYS A 29 -17.95 11.10 -3.45
CA LYS A 29 -18.12 10.52 -2.10
C LYS A 29 -18.44 11.61 -1.07
N ILE A 30 -17.76 12.76 -1.10
CA ILE A 30 -18.09 13.90 -0.24
C ILE A 30 -19.54 14.35 -0.47
N LYS A 31 -19.95 14.49 -1.72
CA LYS A 31 -21.32 14.92 -2.08
C LYS A 31 -22.38 13.93 -1.61
N ASP A 32 -22.14 12.64 -1.78
CA ASP A 32 -23.14 11.61 -1.50
C ASP A 32 -23.27 11.33 0.01
N GLU A 33 -22.18 11.50 0.78
CA GLU A 33 -22.10 11.14 2.20
C GLU A 33 -22.04 12.34 3.16
N THR A 34 -22.01 13.58 2.65
CA THR A 34 -22.00 14.79 3.49
C THR A 34 -22.94 15.86 2.95
N THR A 35 -23.28 16.82 3.81
CA THR A 35 -24.06 18.02 3.43
C THR A 35 -23.20 19.18 2.93
N ILE A 36 -21.91 18.91 2.62
CA ILE A 36 -20.97 19.95 2.22
C ILE A 36 -21.27 20.39 0.79
N ASN A 37 -21.48 21.69 0.59
CA ASN A 37 -21.63 22.27 -0.75
C ASN A 37 -20.27 22.33 -1.44
N ILE A 38 -20.12 21.59 -2.58
CA ILE A 38 -18.84 21.25 -3.20
C ILE A 38 -18.29 22.39 -4.07
N ASN A 39 -18.04 23.53 -3.46
CA ASN A 39 -17.12 24.51 -4.04
C ASN A 39 -15.71 24.45 -3.40
N ILE A 40 -15.30 23.23 -3.02
CA ILE A 40 -14.00 23.01 -2.40
C ILE A 40 -12.93 23.04 -3.48
N PRO A 41 -11.88 23.84 -3.32
CA PRO A 41 -10.74 23.81 -4.21
C PRO A 41 -10.04 22.44 -4.10
N THR A 42 -10.10 21.65 -5.15
CA THR A 42 -9.44 20.36 -5.23
C THR A 42 -8.58 20.28 -6.47
N SER A 43 -7.41 19.74 -6.36
CA SER A 43 -6.53 19.47 -7.48
C SER A 43 -6.13 18.00 -7.55
N HIS A 44 -5.37 17.67 -8.56
CA HIS A 44 -4.79 16.35 -8.73
C HIS A 44 -3.39 16.50 -9.27
N ALA A 45 -2.53 15.55 -8.95
CA ALA A 45 -1.17 15.49 -9.46
C ALA A 45 -0.73 14.04 -9.66
N VAL A 46 0.28 13.84 -10.50
CA VAL A 46 0.95 12.57 -10.68
C VAL A 46 2.38 12.69 -10.15
N LEU A 47 2.76 11.73 -9.33
CA LEU A 47 4.03 11.73 -8.64
C LEU A 47 4.98 10.69 -9.26
N PHE A 48 6.16 11.13 -9.68
CA PHE A 48 7.22 10.31 -10.26
C PHE A 48 8.41 10.22 -9.30
N PHE A 49 8.29 9.44 -8.23
CA PHE A 49 9.25 9.36 -7.12
C PHE A 49 10.68 9.01 -7.53
N GLU A 50 10.85 8.17 -8.53
CA GLU A 50 12.16 7.66 -8.95
C GLU A 50 12.66 8.31 -10.25
N THR A 51 11.80 9.07 -10.92
CA THR A 51 12.12 9.66 -12.21
C THR A 51 12.65 11.07 -12.01
N PRO A 52 13.86 11.38 -12.48
CA PRO A 52 14.36 12.74 -12.49
C PRO A 52 13.53 13.61 -13.42
N LYS A 53 13.45 14.89 -13.11
CA LYS A 53 12.76 15.86 -13.96
C LYS A 53 13.40 15.89 -15.33
N PRO A 54 12.66 15.69 -16.43
CA PRO A 54 13.22 15.78 -17.78
C PRO A 54 13.71 17.21 -18.05
N GLU A 55 14.93 17.33 -18.60
CA GLU A 55 15.52 18.64 -18.96
C GLU A 55 14.67 19.41 -19.98
N VAL A 56 13.99 18.67 -20.86
CA VAL A 56 13.04 19.21 -21.83
C VAL A 56 11.73 18.47 -21.69
N LEU A 57 10.77 19.06 -21.01
CA LEU A 57 9.38 18.66 -21.13
C LEU A 57 8.99 18.97 -22.60
N LYS A 58 9.02 17.98 -23.48
CA LYS A 58 8.65 18.14 -24.87
C LYS A 58 7.29 18.81 -24.95
N LYS A 59 7.16 19.84 -25.80
CA LYS A 59 6.01 20.73 -25.95
C LYS A 59 4.68 20.07 -26.36
N GLU A 60 4.60 18.75 -26.38
CA GLU A 60 3.45 17.97 -26.87
C GLU A 60 2.64 17.31 -25.74
N PHE A 61 2.54 17.95 -24.59
CA PHE A 61 1.50 17.54 -23.64
C PHE A 61 0.12 17.95 -24.18
N ARG A 62 -0.87 17.08 -23.98
CA ARG A 62 -2.26 17.42 -24.27
C ARG A 62 -2.61 18.74 -23.59
N PHE A 63 -3.47 19.54 -24.21
CA PHE A 63 -3.87 20.87 -23.70
C PHE A 63 -4.44 20.88 -22.27
N ASP A 64 -4.90 19.72 -21.78
CA ASP A 64 -5.47 19.52 -20.46
C ASP A 64 -4.44 19.15 -19.38
N ILE A 65 -3.16 18.98 -19.74
CA ILE A 65 -2.09 18.59 -18.83
C ILE A 65 -1.17 19.80 -18.57
N LYS A 66 -1.23 20.31 -17.36
CA LYS A 66 -0.31 21.34 -16.92
C LYS A 66 0.96 20.67 -16.35
N PRO A 67 2.16 21.10 -16.74
CA PRO A 67 3.43 20.52 -16.24
C PRO A 67 3.52 20.53 -14.70
N GLU A 68 2.91 21.52 -14.06
CA GLU A 68 2.87 21.68 -12.60
C GLU A 68 2.05 20.60 -11.89
N MET A 69 1.21 19.88 -12.62
CA MET A 69 0.48 18.69 -12.10
C MET A 69 1.34 17.43 -12.05
N MET A 70 2.58 17.50 -12.52
CA MET A 70 3.55 16.42 -12.45
C MET A 70 4.65 16.78 -11.47
N MET A 71 4.84 15.93 -10.47
CA MET A 71 5.89 16.09 -9.45
C MET A 71 6.96 15.03 -9.68
N TRP A 72 8.19 15.47 -9.89
CA TRP A 72 9.35 14.62 -10.17
C TRP A 72 10.17 14.40 -8.91
N ARG A 73 11.15 13.49 -8.96
CA ARG A 73 11.99 13.13 -7.81
C ARG A 73 12.57 14.33 -7.06
N GLU A 74 13.02 15.36 -7.76
CA GLU A 74 13.65 16.55 -7.19
C GLU A 74 12.64 17.40 -6.39
N GLU A 75 11.38 17.42 -6.79
CA GLU A 75 10.32 18.22 -6.16
C GLU A 75 9.84 17.63 -4.83
N PHE A 76 10.24 16.39 -4.51
CA PHE A 76 10.00 15.80 -3.19
C PHE A 76 10.90 16.35 -2.09
N GLN A 77 11.96 17.06 -2.42
CA GLN A 77 12.81 17.71 -1.44
C GLN A 77 12.11 18.91 -0.76
N ASP A 78 11.17 19.54 -1.48
CA ASP A 78 10.31 20.61 -0.97
C ASP A 78 8.86 20.35 -1.41
N LEU A 79 8.23 19.40 -0.74
CA LEU A 79 6.88 18.94 -1.05
C LEU A 79 5.83 20.04 -0.83
N GLU A 80 6.00 20.89 0.19
CA GLU A 80 5.07 21.97 0.52
C GLU A 80 5.03 23.01 -0.60
N SER A 81 6.18 23.48 -1.06
CA SER A 81 6.27 24.40 -2.19
C SER A 81 5.68 23.80 -3.47
N SER A 82 5.95 22.54 -3.72
CA SER A 82 5.45 21.83 -4.91
C SER A 82 3.92 21.67 -4.88
N ILE A 83 3.34 21.35 -3.73
CA ILE A 83 1.88 21.30 -3.54
C ILE A 83 1.27 22.68 -3.72
N ASN A 84 1.87 23.71 -3.13
CA ASN A 84 1.39 25.11 -3.26
C ASN A 84 1.37 25.59 -4.72
N LYS A 85 2.35 25.19 -5.55
CA LYS A 85 2.34 25.47 -6.99
C LYS A 85 1.13 24.85 -7.69
N ILE A 86 0.76 23.60 -7.34
CA ILE A 86 -0.42 22.91 -7.91
C ILE A 86 -1.70 23.66 -7.53
N PHE A 87 -1.83 24.11 -6.28
CA PHE A 87 -3.00 24.85 -5.83
C PHE A 87 -3.05 26.27 -6.41
N ALA A 88 -1.91 26.92 -6.66
CA ALA A 88 -1.85 28.22 -7.31
C ALA A 88 -2.41 28.23 -8.75
N LEU A 89 -2.49 27.06 -9.41
CA LEU A 89 -3.12 26.94 -10.72
C LEU A 89 -4.65 27.03 -10.69
N GLN A 90 -5.24 27.03 -9.49
CA GLN A 90 -6.69 27.10 -9.34
C GLN A 90 -7.11 28.57 -9.17
N GLU A 91 -8.05 29.01 -9.99
CA GLU A 91 -8.64 30.35 -9.91
C GLU A 91 -9.62 30.52 -8.72
N SER A 92 -9.89 29.44 -7.99
CA SER A 92 -10.85 29.43 -6.89
C SER A 92 -10.27 30.09 -5.63
N LYS A 93 -10.90 31.14 -5.17
CA LYS A 93 -10.62 31.83 -3.88
C LYS A 93 -11.41 31.23 -2.71
N ASN A 94 -12.09 30.11 -2.92
CA ASN A 94 -12.93 29.52 -1.88
C ASN A 94 -12.05 28.74 -0.91
N PHE A 95 -12.22 29.03 0.38
CA PHE A 95 -11.58 28.27 1.46
C PHE A 95 -12.61 27.32 2.07
N ILE A 96 -12.14 26.13 2.42
CA ILE A 96 -12.94 25.22 3.24
C ILE A 96 -12.91 25.72 4.70
N ASN A 97 -14.06 25.77 5.34
CA ASN A 97 -14.09 26.07 6.77
C ASN A 97 -13.67 24.86 7.61
N GLN A 98 -13.28 25.10 8.87
CA GLN A 98 -12.76 24.04 9.74
C GLN A 98 -13.81 22.94 10.03
N GLN A 99 -15.10 23.27 10.07
CA GLN A 99 -16.15 22.29 10.30
C GLN A 99 -16.30 21.31 9.13
N ASP A 100 -16.28 21.83 7.91
CA ASP A 100 -16.36 21.00 6.70
C ASP A 100 -15.08 20.19 6.49
N LEU A 101 -13.91 20.77 6.82
CA LEU A 101 -12.65 20.03 6.83
C LEU A 101 -12.71 18.85 7.81
N ASN A 102 -13.24 19.05 9.01
CA ASN A 102 -13.41 18.00 10.00
C ASN A 102 -14.39 16.92 9.53
N LYS A 103 -15.49 17.29 8.86
CA LYS A 103 -16.42 16.30 8.27
C LYS A 103 -15.74 15.45 7.20
N ILE A 104 -14.99 16.08 6.29
CA ILE A 104 -14.21 15.38 5.27
C ILE A 104 -13.17 14.46 5.92
N HIS A 105 -12.47 14.96 6.93
CA HIS A 105 -11.51 14.16 7.68
C HIS A 105 -12.18 12.94 8.32
N THR A 106 -13.30 13.13 8.99
CA THR A 106 -14.07 12.03 9.60
C THR A 106 -14.56 11.03 8.56
N LEU A 107 -14.99 11.49 7.38
CA LEU A 107 -15.47 10.66 6.30
C LEU A 107 -14.39 9.70 5.74
N PHE A 108 -13.15 10.19 5.62
CA PHE A 108 -12.07 9.42 5.00
C PHE A 108 -11.14 8.75 6.01
N MET A 109 -11.02 9.30 7.22
CA MET A 109 -10.05 8.86 8.22
C MET A 109 -10.69 8.22 9.46
N GLY A 110 -12.03 8.26 9.58
CA GLY A 110 -12.72 7.83 10.79
C GLY A 110 -12.62 8.86 11.94
N GLN A 111 -13.29 8.57 13.05
CA GLN A 111 -13.36 9.52 14.17
C GLN A 111 -12.05 9.64 14.98
N ASP A 112 -11.15 8.68 14.90
CA ASP A 112 -10.05 8.52 15.87
C ASP A 112 -8.65 8.94 15.37
N LEU A 113 -8.52 9.46 14.14
CA LEU A 113 -7.20 9.86 13.63
C LEU A 113 -6.87 11.33 13.95
N LYS A 114 -6.52 11.60 15.20
CA LYS A 114 -5.80 12.83 15.55
C LYS A 114 -4.37 12.78 15.01
N ASN A 115 -4.17 13.23 13.74
CA ASN A 115 -2.87 13.56 13.14
C ASN A 115 -1.75 12.49 13.09
N PRO A 116 -1.94 11.30 12.49
CA PRO A 116 -0.82 10.38 12.34
C PRO A 116 0.31 10.92 11.43
N LEU A 117 -0.04 11.64 10.36
CA LEU A 117 0.96 12.23 9.45
C LEU A 117 1.79 13.34 10.11
N LYS A 118 1.19 14.18 10.96
CA LYS A 118 1.94 15.21 11.70
C LYS A 118 2.93 14.59 12.69
N ASN A 119 2.57 13.47 13.29
CA ASN A 119 3.45 12.73 14.19
C ASN A 119 4.58 12.01 13.45
N ILE A 120 4.33 11.53 12.21
CA ILE A 120 5.36 10.90 11.36
C ILE A 120 6.36 11.96 10.83
N LEU A 121 5.88 13.14 10.42
CA LEU A 121 6.72 14.20 9.88
C LEU A 121 7.51 14.95 10.96
N ASN A 122 6.95 15.07 12.17
CA ASN A 122 7.63 15.69 13.32
C ASN A 122 8.53 14.72 14.12
N ALA A 123 8.59 13.44 13.75
CA ALA A 123 9.42 12.42 14.42
C ALA A 123 10.92 12.59 14.21
N ASN A 124 11.38 13.70 13.60
CA ASN A 124 12.82 13.97 13.43
C ASN A 124 13.50 14.55 14.67
N GLU A 125 12.79 14.89 15.77
CA GLU A 125 13.43 15.59 16.90
C GLU A 125 13.18 15.05 18.32
N SER A 126 12.37 14.02 18.50
CA SER A 126 12.30 13.38 19.83
C SER A 126 11.57 12.04 19.76
N ASP A 127 12.00 11.06 20.53
CA ASP A 127 11.43 9.72 20.78
C ASP A 127 9.90 9.71 21.02
N GLN A 128 9.12 10.09 20.04
CA GLN A 128 7.68 9.97 20.11
C GLN A 128 7.28 8.67 19.39
N ASN A 129 7.10 7.63 20.17
CA ASN A 129 6.38 6.44 19.78
C ASN A 129 5.07 6.86 19.09
N LEU A 130 4.85 6.42 17.87
CA LEU A 130 3.56 6.53 17.20
C LEU A 130 2.51 5.93 18.15
N ARG A 131 1.70 6.78 18.81
CA ARG A 131 0.66 6.28 19.70
C ARG A 131 -0.45 5.70 18.84
N LEU A 132 -0.69 4.42 19.01
CA LEU A 132 -1.85 3.74 18.45
C LEU A 132 -3.13 4.31 19.07
N SER A 133 -4.23 4.29 18.36
CA SER A 133 -5.55 4.55 18.96
C SER A 133 -5.95 3.37 19.85
N GLU A 134 -6.90 3.57 20.77
CA GLU A 134 -7.38 2.50 21.63
C GLU A 134 -7.85 1.27 20.83
N ASN A 135 -8.55 1.47 19.72
CA ASN A 135 -8.96 0.38 18.85
C ASN A 135 -7.78 -0.34 18.22
N GLN A 136 -6.75 0.40 17.78
CA GLN A 136 -5.53 -0.18 17.21
C GLN A 136 -4.75 -0.97 18.27
N GLU A 137 -4.69 -0.48 19.50
CA GLU A 137 -4.07 -1.20 20.63
C GLU A 137 -4.82 -2.50 20.95
N GLN A 138 -6.15 -2.47 20.94
CA GLN A 138 -6.98 -3.67 21.12
C GLN A 138 -6.77 -4.69 20.01
N ILE A 139 -6.73 -4.26 18.74
CA ILE A 139 -6.45 -5.15 17.60
C ILE A 139 -5.03 -5.72 17.72
N LEU A 140 -4.05 -4.89 18.07
CA LEU A 140 -2.66 -5.32 18.25
C LEU A 140 -2.56 -6.37 19.38
N SER A 141 -3.20 -6.11 20.53
CA SER A 141 -3.28 -7.06 21.63
C SER A 141 -3.94 -8.37 21.21
N ALA A 142 -5.06 -8.30 20.51
CA ALA A 142 -5.73 -9.49 19.99
C ALA A 142 -4.86 -10.30 19.03
N MET A 143 -4.03 -9.64 18.21
CA MET A 143 -3.05 -10.34 17.35
C MET A 143 -1.99 -11.07 18.16
N PHE A 144 -1.59 -10.57 19.34
CA PHE A 144 -0.66 -11.26 20.23
C PHE A 144 -1.27 -12.53 20.84
N ASP A 145 -2.54 -12.46 21.24
CA ASP A 145 -3.24 -13.58 21.89
C ASP A 145 -3.65 -14.69 20.91
N MET A 146 -3.61 -14.40 19.62
CA MET A 146 -4.07 -15.30 18.55
C MET A 146 -2.90 -15.99 17.83
N PHE A 147 -2.05 -16.72 18.56
CA PHE A 147 -1.05 -17.60 17.94
C PHE A 147 -1.72 -18.66 17.06
N ASN A 148 -1.06 -19.05 15.98
CA ASN A 148 -1.49 -20.07 15.00
C ASN A 148 -2.71 -19.70 14.16
N LYS A 149 -3.08 -18.41 14.09
CA LYS A 149 -4.28 -17.99 13.38
C LYS A 149 -3.98 -17.20 12.11
N LYS A 150 -4.95 -17.32 11.21
CA LYS A 150 -5.09 -16.46 10.05
C LYS A 150 -5.99 -15.30 10.46
N ILE A 151 -5.53 -14.08 10.27
CA ILE A 151 -6.21 -12.86 10.68
C ILE A 151 -6.42 -11.97 9.47
N ALA A 152 -7.61 -11.43 9.32
CA ALA A 152 -7.93 -10.42 8.32
C ALA A 152 -8.40 -9.13 8.99
N ILE A 153 -7.69 -8.05 8.75
CA ILE A 153 -7.97 -6.71 9.27
C ILE A 153 -8.51 -5.85 8.15
N ARG A 154 -9.79 -5.57 8.25
CA ARG A 154 -10.50 -4.70 7.33
C ARG A 154 -10.37 -3.25 7.79
N GLY A 155 -10.05 -2.34 6.88
CA GLY A 155 -10.04 -0.91 7.21
C GLY A 155 -10.01 -0.05 5.96
N LEU A 156 -10.61 1.13 6.04
CA LEU A 156 -10.57 2.12 4.97
C LEU A 156 -9.15 2.67 4.76
N ALA A 157 -8.93 3.35 3.64
CA ALA A 157 -7.70 4.12 3.45
C ALA A 157 -7.51 5.11 4.59
N GLY A 158 -6.27 5.23 5.09
CA GLY A 158 -5.92 6.17 6.15
C GLY A 158 -6.28 5.74 7.58
N THR A 159 -6.84 4.55 7.82
CA THR A 159 -7.14 4.04 9.17
C THR A 159 -5.91 3.59 9.96
N GLY A 160 -4.72 3.69 9.38
CA GLY A 160 -3.46 3.33 10.05
C GLY A 160 -3.09 1.85 9.96
N LYS A 161 -3.67 1.07 9.05
CA LYS A 161 -3.33 -0.35 8.83
C LYS A 161 -1.82 -0.58 8.73
N THR A 162 -1.14 0.21 7.92
CA THR A 162 0.31 0.12 7.71
C THR A 162 1.12 0.44 8.99
N ILE A 163 0.61 1.32 9.86
CA ILE A 163 1.23 1.61 11.17
C ILE A 163 1.08 0.40 12.09
N LEU A 164 -0.11 -0.15 12.17
CA LEU A 164 -0.41 -1.34 12.97
C LEU A 164 0.44 -2.54 12.51
N LEU A 165 0.53 -2.73 11.19
CA LEU A 165 1.39 -3.74 10.57
C LEU A 165 2.86 -3.56 10.97
N SER A 166 3.37 -2.32 10.90
CA SER A 166 4.77 -2.04 11.22
C SER A 166 5.08 -2.29 12.71
N GLN A 167 4.17 -1.89 13.60
CA GLN A 167 4.32 -2.15 15.04
C GLN A 167 4.34 -3.65 15.32
N ARG A 168 3.39 -4.42 14.75
CA ARG A 168 3.35 -5.88 14.91
C ARG A 168 4.62 -6.56 14.43
N ALA A 169 5.21 -6.06 13.32
CA ALA A 169 6.48 -6.57 12.81
C ALA A 169 7.63 -6.31 13.77
N VAL A 170 7.72 -5.09 14.32
CA VAL A 170 8.74 -4.70 15.31
C VAL A 170 8.68 -5.60 16.53
N ASP A 171 7.49 -5.78 17.07
CA ASP A 171 7.27 -6.61 18.25
C ASP A 171 7.67 -8.07 18.01
N ALA A 172 7.28 -8.64 16.87
CA ALA A 172 7.63 -10.01 16.52
C ALA A 172 9.15 -10.22 16.33
N VAL A 173 9.86 -9.23 15.76
CA VAL A 173 11.32 -9.29 15.65
C VAL A 173 11.97 -9.23 17.04
N ASN A 174 11.45 -8.42 17.95
CA ASN A 174 11.92 -8.37 19.33
C ASN A 174 11.69 -9.71 20.06
N GLU A 175 10.63 -10.42 19.72
CA GLU A 175 10.36 -11.81 20.15
C GLU A 175 11.23 -12.85 19.44
N ARG A 176 12.21 -12.43 18.63
CA ARG A 176 13.11 -13.28 17.84
C ARG A 176 12.42 -14.11 16.76
N LYS A 177 11.24 -13.70 16.32
CA LYS A 177 10.50 -14.33 15.24
C LYS A 177 11.04 -13.95 13.87
N ARG A 178 10.95 -14.86 12.92
CA ARG A 178 11.23 -14.59 11.52
C ARG A 178 9.99 -14.00 10.85
N VAL A 179 10.09 -12.76 10.39
CA VAL A 179 8.96 -11.96 9.93
C VAL A 179 9.09 -11.66 8.44
N LEU A 180 8.00 -11.82 7.70
CA LEU A 180 7.86 -11.39 6.32
C LEU A 180 6.79 -10.31 6.21
N ILE A 181 7.14 -9.17 5.62
CA ILE A 181 6.19 -8.15 5.18
C ILE A 181 6.15 -8.17 3.65
N LEU A 182 4.97 -8.41 3.10
CA LEU A 182 4.72 -8.37 1.66
C LEU A 182 3.91 -7.15 1.28
N THR A 183 4.37 -6.45 0.24
CA THR A 183 3.70 -5.29 -0.35
C THR A 183 3.56 -5.49 -1.84
N LYS A 184 2.55 -4.83 -2.45
CA LYS A 184 2.37 -4.81 -3.91
C LYS A 184 3.15 -3.69 -4.58
N THR A 185 3.58 -2.66 -3.85
CA THR A 185 4.24 -1.49 -4.42
C THR A 185 5.61 -1.22 -3.81
N LYS A 186 6.57 -0.84 -4.64
CA LYS A 186 7.93 -0.48 -4.19
C LYS A 186 7.98 0.75 -3.26
N PRO A 187 7.20 1.83 -3.48
CA PRO A 187 7.16 2.96 -2.56
C PRO A 187 6.74 2.56 -1.14
N LEU A 188 5.71 1.71 -1.02
CA LEU A 188 5.24 1.21 0.28
C LEU A 188 6.31 0.39 0.99
N ASN A 189 7.04 -0.44 0.25
CA ASN A 189 8.18 -1.19 0.77
C ASN A 189 9.26 -0.26 1.36
N LYS A 190 9.62 0.82 0.66
CA LYS A 190 10.58 1.81 1.17
C LYS A 190 10.05 2.52 2.43
N PHE A 191 8.78 2.89 2.43
CA PHE A 191 8.12 3.52 3.56
C PHE A 191 8.12 2.62 4.80
N LEU A 192 7.76 1.35 4.65
CA LEU A 192 7.80 0.37 5.74
C LEU A 192 9.19 0.17 6.33
N LYS A 193 10.24 0.15 5.50
CA LYS A 193 11.63 0.09 5.97
C LYS A 193 12.00 1.30 6.83
N LEU A 194 11.53 2.48 6.46
CA LEU A 194 11.74 3.70 7.25
C LEU A 194 10.93 3.70 8.54
N LEU A 195 9.71 3.16 8.50
CA LEU A 195 8.79 3.13 9.63
C LEU A 195 9.22 2.13 10.70
N THR A 196 9.63 0.93 10.31
CA THR A 196 10.08 -0.11 11.25
C THR A 196 11.43 0.23 11.89
N LYS A 197 12.31 0.98 11.20
CA LYS A 197 13.67 1.33 11.65
C LYS A 197 14.53 0.12 12.10
N ILE A 198 14.18 -1.08 11.66
CA ILE A 198 14.87 -2.32 12.03
C ILE A 198 15.82 -2.72 10.91
N SER A 199 17.08 -2.97 11.27
CA SER A 199 18.07 -3.63 10.43
C SER A 199 18.41 -4.99 11.05
N ASP A 200 17.52 -5.96 10.85
CA ASP A 200 17.65 -7.32 11.38
C ASP A 200 17.38 -8.33 10.26
N ASN A 201 18.19 -9.36 10.16
CA ASN A 201 18.07 -10.41 9.14
C ASN A 201 16.82 -11.27 9.29
N ARG A 202 16.14 -11.21 10.43
CA ARG A 202 14.86 -11.87 10.70
C ARG A 202 13.67 -11.12 10.10
N LEU A 203 13.83 -9.85 9.73
CA LEU A 203 12.80 -9.06 9.08
C LEU A 203 13.05 -8.97 7.58
N THR A 204 12.16 -9.53 6.80
CA THR A 204 12.13 -9.39 5.34
C THR A 204 10.99 -8.47 4.95
N ILE A 205 11.30 -7.31 4.37
CA ILE A 205 10.30 -6.39 3.79
C ILE A 205 10.54 -6.36 2.28
N THR A 206 9.60 -6.88 1.51
CA THR A 206 9.80 -7.06 0.07
C THR A 206 8.52 -6.91 -0.74
N HIS A 207 8.69 -6.62 -2.01
CA HIS A 207 7.64 -6.68 -3.00
C HIS A 207 7.35 -8.14 -3.38
N VAL A 208 6.10 -8.48 -3.58
CA VAL A 208 5.65 -9.86 -3.82
C VAL A 208 6.40 -10.54 -4.97
N ASP A 209 6.63 -9.85 -6.08
CA ASP A 209 7.34 -10.43 -7.24
C ASP A 209 8.83 -10.67 -6.94
N TYR A 210 9.41 -9.84 -6.11
CA TYR A 210 10.80 -9.98 -5.67
C TYR A 210 10.97 -11.11 -4.65
N PHE A 211 9.91 -11.37 -3.88
CA PHE A 211 9.90 -12.40 -2.84
C PHE A 211 10.19 -13.78 -3.43
N VAL A 212 9.33 -14.26 -4.33
CA VAL A 212 9.48 -15.58 -4.96
C VAL A 212 10.82 -15.70 -5.67
N ARG A 213 11.17 -14.70 -6.49
CA ARG A 213 12.44 -14.66 -7.19
C ARG A 213 13.64 -14.75 -6.25
N SER A 214 13.59 -14.10 -5.09
CA SER A 214 14.71 -14.11 -4.13
C SER A 214 14.91 -15.48 -3.50
N VAL A 215 13.81 -16.20 -3.22
CA VAL A 215 13.85 -17.57 -2.69
C VAL A 215 14.40 -18.53 -3.74
N CYS A 216 13.91 -18.47 -4.99
CA CYS A 216 14.44 -19.28 -6.09
C CYS A 216 15.93 -19.04 -6.28
N LYS A 217 16.36 -17.76 -6.30
CA LYS A 217 17.78 -17.41 -6.44
C LYS A 217 18.64 -17.97 -5.31
N LYS A 218 18.15 -17.94 -4.06
CA LYS A 218 18.86 -18.44 -2.89
C LYS A 218 19.21 -19.93 -3.02
N TYR A 219 18.28 -20.72 -3.60
CA TYR A 219 18.42 -22.16 -3.76
C TYR A 219 18.82 -22.60 -5.16
N ASN A 220 19.17 -21.64 -6.02
CA ASN A 220 19.52 -21.90 -7.42
C ASN A 220 18.42 -22.64 -8.19
N GLU A 221 17.16 -22.38 -7.83
CA GLU A 221 15.99 -22.93 -8.52
C GLU A 221 15.63 -22.08 -9.76
N PRO A 222 15.12 -22.71 -10.82
CA PRO A 222 14.74 -21.99 -12.03
C PRO A 222 13.59 -21.02 -11.76
N TYR A 223 13.67 -19.83 -12.33
CA TYR A 223 12.62 -18.82 -12.29
C TYR A 223 12.43 -18.19 -13.67
N SER A 224 11.24 -18.32 -14.21
CA SER A 224 10.86 -17.74 -15.49
C SER A 224 10.42 -16.28 -15.33
N HIS A 225 10.74 -15.44 -16.29
CA HIS A 225 10.28 -14.05 -16.35
C HIS A 225 9.18 -13.90 -17.41
N PRO A 226 8.14 -13.06 -17.15
CA PRO A 226 7.11 -12.81 -18.14
C PRO A 226 7.70 -12.14 -19.38
N ARG A 227 7.18 -12.49 -20.56
CA ARG A 227 7.65 -12.01 -21.87
C ARG A 227 6.88 -10.80 -22.36
N ASP A 228 5.60 -10.72 -22.04
CA ASP A 228 4.70 -9.66 -22.48
C ASP A 228 3.64 -9.32 -21.41
N ALA A 229 2.67 -8.48 -21.72
CA ALA A 229 1.68 -8.02 -20.75
C ALA A 229 0.63 -9.08 -20.36
N GLU A 230 0.30 -10.00 -21.27
CA GLU A 230 -0.64 -11.10 -21.02
C GLU A 230 0.04 -12.17 -20.17
N ASP A 231 1.26 -12.57 -20.55
CA ASP A 231 2.15 -13.45 -19.79
C ASP A 231 2.44 -12.86 -18.39
N THR A 232 2.56 -11.53 -18.27
CA THR A 232 2.73 -10.85 -16.99
C THR A 232 1.55 -11.08 -16.04
N ASN A 233 0.31 -10.96 -16.50
CA ASN A 233 -0.85 -11.19 -15.66
C ASN A 233 -0.92 -12.64 -15.19
N GLN A 234 -0.79 -13.60 -16.11
CA GLN A 234 -0.77 -15.02 -15.79
C GLN A 234 0.38 -15.39 -14.86
N HIS A 235 1.54 -14.75 -15.02
CA HIS A 235 2.70 -14.92 -14.18
C HIS A 235 2.42 -14.51 -12.72
N PHE A 236 1.74 -13.38 -12.49
CA PHE A 236 1.42 -12.92 -11.13
C PHE A 236 0.20 -13.60 -10.54
N GLU A 237 -0.74 -14.05 -11.35
CA GLU A 237 -1.96 -14.71 -10.92
C GLU A 237 -1.71 -16.16 -10.53
N GLN A 238 -0.94 -16.90 -11.32
CA GLN A 238 -0.80 -18.35 -11.19
C GLN A 238 0.64 -18.82 -11.00
N TYR A 239 1.58 -18.36 -11.83
CA TYR A 239 2.94 -18.88 -11.83
C TYR A 239 3.67 -18.60 -10.51
N ASN A 240 3.69 -17.34 -10.06
CA ASN A 240 4.37 -16.97 -8.81
C ASN A 240 3.77 -17.63 -7.56
N PRO A 241 2.43 -17.71 -7.37
CA PRO A 241 1.86 -18.48 -6.26
C PRO A 241 2.27 -19.95 -6.28
N ASN A 242 2.24 -20.62 -7.45
CA ASN A 242 2.61 -22.03 -7.57
C ASN A 242 4.10 -22.26 -7.22
N ILE A 243 4.99 -21.42 -7.75
CA ILE A 243 6.41 -21.47 -7.37
C ILE A 243 6.60 -21.22 -5.88
N CYS A 244 5.83 -20.32 -5.28
CA CYS A 244 5.87 -20.07 -3.84
C CYS A 244 5.50 -21.33 -3.05
N LEU A 245 4.44 -22.05 -3.44
CA LEU A 245 4.04 -23.33 -2.85
C LEU A 245 5.18 -24.35 -2.94
N ASP A 246 5.68 -24.62 -4.15
CA ASP A 246 6.74 -25.59 -4.41
C ASP A 246 8.00 -25.30 -3.58
N MET A 247 8.39 -24.02 -3.49
CA MET A 247 9.57 -23.60 -2.75
C MET A 247 9.43 -23.84 -1.25
N PHE A 248 8.27 -23.54 -0.66
CA PHE A 248 8.05 -23.73 0.77
C PHE A 248 7.64 -25.18 1.14
N GLU A 249 7.23 -25.99 0.19
CA GLU A 249 7.13 -27.42 0.34
C GLU A 249 8.53 -28.06 0.42
N LYS A 250 9.42 -27.68 -0.49
CA LYS A 250 10.79 -28.20 -0.58
C LYS A 250 11.70 -27.68 0.52
N TYR A 251 11.57 -26.42 0.91
CA TYR A 251 12.47 -25.72 1.84
C TYR A 251 11.72 -25.28 3.10
N GLN A 252 11.30 -26.23 3.94
CA GLN A 252 10.50 -25.99 5.15
C GLN A 252 11.14 -25.02 6.14
N ASP A 253 12.50 -25.01 6.23
CA ASP A 253 13.25 -24.11 7.10
C ASP A 253 13.13 -22.63 6.70
N GLU A 254 12.65 -22.35 5.48
CA GLU A 254 12.40 -20.99 4.99
C GLU A 254 11.07 -20.40 5.43
N LYS A 255 10.19 -21.19 6.04
CA LYS A 255 8.89 -20.72 6.53
C LYS A 255 9.04 -19.64 7.60
N TYR A 256 8.05 -18.78 7.68
CA TYR A 256 8.01 -17.63 8.56
C TYR A 256 7.15 -17.86 9.79
N ASP A 257 7.58 -17.27 10.93
CA ASP A 257 6.78 -17.25 12.16
C ASP A 257 5.62 -16.26 12.06
N LEU A 258 5.82 -15.16 11.30
CA LEU A 258 4.82 -14.15 11.06
C LEU A 258 4.90 -13.66 9.61
N ILE A 259 3.76 -13.67 8.93
CA ILE A 259 3.58 -13.06 7.60
C ILE A 259 2.57 -11.92 7.73
N LEU A 260 2.94 -10.74 7.24
CA LEU A 260 2.10 -9.55 7.20
C LEU A 260 1.93 -9.13 5.75
N VAL A 261 0.70 -9.07 5.27
CA VAL A 261 0.36 -8.70 3.89
C VAL A 261 -0.34 -7.36 3.91
N ASP A 262 0.30 -6.32 3.34
CA ASP A 262 -0.33 -5.01 3.21
C ASP A 262 -1.03 -4.89 1.85
N GLU A 263 -2.17 -4.21 1.83
CA GLU A 263 -3.03 -4.03 0.65
C GLU A 263 -3.39 -5.37 -0.01
N ALA A 264 -3.90 -6.32 0.80
CA ALA A 264 -4.20 -7.68 0.34
C ALA A 264 -5.24 -7.73 -0.81
N GLN A 265 -6.05 -6.68 -1.00
CA GLN A 265 -6.95 -6.55 -2.14
C GLN A 265 -6.23 -6.46 -3.49
N ASP A 266 -4.93 -6.14 -3.50
CA ASP A 266 -4.12 -6.05 -4.71
C ASP A 266 -3.45 -7.39 -5.08
N PHE A 267 -3.73 -8.45 -4.34
CA PHE A 267 -3.22 -9.79 -4.61
C PHE A 267 -4.32 -10.66 -5.24
N TYR A 268 -3.94 -11.55 -6.15
CA TYR A 268 -4.83 -12.56 -6.70
C TYR A 268 -5.13 -13.65 -5.67
N LYS A 269 -6.26 -14.34 -5.82
CA LYS A 269 -6.77 -15.35 -4.86
C LYS A 269 -5.78 -16.48 -4.56
N ASP A 270 -5.02 -16.93 -5.56
CA ASP A 270 -4.08 -18.05 -5.42
C ASP A 270 -2.92 -17.74 -4.46
N TRP A 271 -2.65 -16.45 -4.22
CA TRP A 271 -1.69 -16.03 -3.20
C TRP A 271 -2.13 -16.35 -1.78
N TYR A 272 -3.43 -16.47 -1.51
CA TYR A 272 -3.91 -16.82 -0.18
C TYR A 272 -3.35 -18.16 0.28
N GLU A 273 -3.50 -19.20 -0.54
CA GLU A 273 -3.02 -20.55 -0.23
C GLU A 273 -1.48 -20.57 -0.16
N ALA A 274 -0.82 -19.99 -1.15
CA ALA A 274 0.64 -19.95 -1.21
C ALA A 274 1.26 -19.28 0.03
N LEU A 275 0.70 -18.18 0.50
CA LEU A 275 1.19 -17.49 1.69
C LEU A 275 0.85 -18.21 2.98
N CYS A 276 -0.33 -18.85 3.06
CA CYS A 276 -0.65 -19.72 4.19
C CYS A 276 0.32 -20.89 4.30
N PHE A 277 0.80 -21.41 3.17
CA PHE A 277 1.78 -22.50 3.14
C PHE A 277 3.20 -22.03 3.50
N ALA A 278 3.56 -20.79 3.16
CA ALA A 278 4.84 -20.18 3.53
C ALA A 278 4.95 -19.85 5.03
N LYS A 279 3.86 -19.94 5.77
CA LYS A 279 3.79 -19.81 7.22
C LYS A 279 4.19 -21.12 7.89
N LYS A 280 4.94 -21.08 9.01
CA LYS A 280 5.14 -22.23 9.90
C LYS A 280 3.81 -22.71 10.46
N ASP A 281 3.72 -23.98 10.87
CA ASP A 281 2.48 -24.53 11.42
C ASP A 281 1.99 -23.73 12.63
N GLU A 282 2.88 -23.36 13.54
CA GLU A 282 2.60 -22.50 14.69
C GLU A 282 2.75 -21.00 14.40
N GLY A 283 2.96 -20.62 13.15
CA GLY A 283 3.11 -19.23 12.74
C GLY A 283 1.77 -18.50 12.59
N GLN A 284 1.83 -17.21 12.41
CA GLN A 284 0.68 -16.33 12.20
C GLN A 284 0.76 -15.66 10.83
N ILE A 285 -0.40 -15.48 10.19
CA ILE A 285 -0.51 -14.64 9.00
C ILE A 285 -1.60 -13.59 9.19
N VAL A 286 -1.30 -12.34 8.85
CA VAL A 286 -2.23 -11.21 8.99
C VAL A 286 -2.35 -10.50 7.65
N PHE A 287 -3.56 -10.37 7.16
CA PHE A 287 -3.92 -9.68 5.93
C PHE A 287 -4.57 -8.34 6.26
N PHE A 288 -4.01 -7.25 5.75
CA PHE A 288 -4.58 -5.92 5.85
C PHE A 288 -5.17 -5.54 4.52
N TYR A 289 -6.45 -5.16 4.47
CA TYR A 289 -7.13 -4.87 3.22
C TYR A 289 -8.19 -3.77 3.34
N ASP A 290 -8.47 -3.15 2.20
CA ASP A 290 -9.57 -2.19 2.03
C ASP A 290 -10.51 -2.73 0.93
N PRO A 291 -11.72 -3.21 1.29
CA PRO A 291 -12.64 -3.81 0.31
C PRO A 291 -13.18 -2.80 -0.71
N PHE A 292 -13.06 -1.49 -0.43
CA PHE A 292 -13.50 -0.44 -1.36
C PHE A 292 -12.43 -0.03 -2.37
N GLN A 293 -11.20 -0.53 -2.22
CA GLN A 293 -10.10 -0.28 -3.15
C GLN A 293 -9.79 -1.47 -4.05
N GLU A 294 -10.60 -2.52 -4.02
CA GLU A 294 -10.43 -3.69 -4.87
C GLU A 294 -10.44 -3.29 -6.35
N GLN A 295 -9.36 -3.59 -7.06
CA GLN A 295 -9.18 -3.29 -8.48
C GLN A 295 -8.98 -4.55 -9.32
N ILE A 296 -8.70 -5.66 -8.66
CA ILE A 296 -8.39 -6.95 -9.30
C ILE A 296 -9.64 -7.82 -9.27
N LYS A 297 -10.07 -8.29 -10.43
CA LYS A 297 -11.05 -9.35 -10.51
C LYS A 297 -10.40 -10.64 -9.97
N ASP A 298 -11.09 -11.39 -9.16
CA ASP A 298 -10.56 -12.57 -8.46
C ASP A 298 -9.42 -12.24 -7.47
N SER A 299 -9.60 -11.15 -6.70
CA SER A 299 -8.67 -10.78 -5.65
C SER A 299 -8.72 -11.75 -4.45
N MET A 300 -7.70 -11.69 -3.62
CA MET A 300 -7.60 -12.46 -2.38
C MET A 300 -8.74 -12.19 -1.39
N ILE A 301 -9.45 -11.06 -1.49
CA ILE A 301 -10.55 -10.70 -0.59
C ILE A 301 -11.61 -11.80 -0.55
N SER A 302 -11.99 -12.36 -1.71
CA SER A 302 -12.99 -13.42 -1.77
C SER A 302 -12.58 -14.64 -0.91
N SER A 303 -11.31 -15.01 -0.94
CA SER A 303 -10.78 -16.09 -0.10
C SER A 303 -10.78 -15.71 1.38
N LEU A 304 -10.42 -14.47 1.72
CA LEU A 304 -10.42 -13.98 3.11
C LEU A 304 -11.83 -13.92 3.71
N GLU A 305 -12.81 -13.48 2.91
CA GLU A 305 -14.18 -13.32 3.40
C GLU A 305 -14.94 -14.64 3.53
N THR A 306 -14.61 -15.64 2.73
CA THR A 306 -15.26 -16.95 2.75
C THR A 306 -14.58 -17.97 3.66
N ALA A 307 -13.28 -17.79 3.99
CA ALA A 307 -12.57 -18.71 4.85
C ALA A 307 -13.13 -18.70 6.29
N GLU A 308 -13.48 -19.90 6.80
CA GLU A 308 -14.02 -20.09 8.15
C GLU A 308 -12.91 -20.02 9.23
N ASP A 309 -11.68 -20.34 8.86
CA ASP A 309 -10.51 -20.37 9.76
C ASP A 309 -9.79 -19.01 9.86
N VAL A 310 -10.35 -17.95 9.26
CA VAL A 310 -9.84 -16.59 9.32
C VAL A 310 -10.61 -15.77 10.36
N THR A 311 -9.90 -15.26 11.36
CA THR A 311 -10.47 -14.29 12.31
C THR A 311 -10.49 -12.89 11.69
N LYS A 312 -11.65 -12.26 11.65
CA LYS A 312 -11.89 -10.97 10.95
C LYS A 312 -12.06 -9.84 11.95
N PHE A 313 -11.32 -8.75 11.74
CA PHE A 313 -11.45 -7.50 12.49
C PHE A 313 -11.91 -6.39 11.54
N PRO A 314 -12.83 -5.51 12.01
CA PRO A 314 -13.31 -4.37 11.24
C PRO A 314 -12.24 -3.27 11.11
#